data_2478f4ce2e86133987feb6e3e32e1173
#
_entry.id   2478f4ce2e86133987feb6e3e32e1173
#
_cell.length_a   1.000
_cell.length_b   1.000
_cell.length_c   1.000
_cell.angle_alpha   90.00
_cell.angle_beta   90.00
_cell.angle_gamma   90.00
#
_symmetry.space_group_name_H-M   'P 1'
#
loop_
_entity.id
_entity.type
_entity.pdbx_description
1 polymer ?
#
loop_
_entity_poly.entity_id
_entity_poly.type
_entity_poly.pdbx_seq_one_letter_code
_entity_poly.pdbx_strand_id
1 'polypeptide(L)'
;MRQAARGAVALAAPLLACTPAAAQQAPEIAEPMVFDLVRPLGARSGELEVNTLAQRDVAGPHREVEWAPEVELAVADGLAVELELPFAGRRLTDLKLGLQGTFGLIDGGRGIHGVQYLGLWNRAARRWESSLLYVVGYRFGARVSTLSMIGVGDVSSAGAAERALLVNHTSFYEAGDDTTLGVEVNVRAGRERATLVMPQVHQALSPRLELQAGMGARRETGDAWRPRAGLRLVRAL
;
A
#
# COMPACT_ATOMS: atom_id res chain seq x y z
N MET A 1 37.56 26.48 -49.13
CA MET A 1 37.40 25.13 -48.57
C MET A 1 37.77 25.14 -47.11
N ARG A 2 36.83 25.12 -46.18
CA ARG A 2 37.05 25.00 -44.72
C ARG A 2 36.28 23.77 -44.26
N GLN A 3 37.01 22.72 -43.85
CA GLN A 3 36.44 21.50 -43.24
C GLN A 3 36.09 21.81 -41.78
N ALA A 4 34.86 21.57 -41.39
CA ALA A 4 34.38 21.59 -40.01
C ALA A 4 34.55 20.18 -39.42
N ALA A 5 35.39 20.06 -38.41
CA ALA A 5 35.57 18.87 -37.61
C ALA A 5 34.38 18.72 -36.67
N ARG A 6 33.62 17.63 -36.78
CA ARG A 6 32.59 17.23 -35.85
C ARG A 6 33.21 16.41 -34.72
N GLY A 7 33.36 17.02 -33.55
CA GLY A 7 33.75 16.33 -32.34
C GLY A 7 32.56 15.52 -31.79
N ALA A 8 32.67 14.21 -31.74
CA ALA A 8 31.77 13.33 -31.03
C ALA A 8 32.11 13.34 -29.53
N VAL A 9 31.20 13.85 -28.71
CA VAL A 9 31.28 13.72 -27.24
C VAL A 9 30.69 12.37 -26.86
N ALA A 10 31.57 11.45 -26.49
CA ALA A 10 31.13 10.17 -25.90
C ALA A 10 30.75 10.39 -24.42
N LEU A 11 29.45 10.33 -24.12
CA LEU A 11 28.96 10.24 -22.74
C LEU A 11 29.30 8.84 -22.20
N ALA A 12 30.34 8.72 -21.39
CA ALA A 12 30.62 7.55 -20.59
C ALA A 12 29.67 7.56 -19.38
N ALA A 13 28.59 6.74 -19.41
CA ALA A 13 27.79 6.48 -18.24
C ALA A 13 28.59 5.60 -17.27
N PRO A 14 28.76 5.98 -15.98
CA PRO A 14 29.36 5.09 -15.00
C PRO A 14 28.36 3.94 -14.72
N LEU A 15 28.70 2.74 -15.14
CA LEU A 15 28.11 1.50 -14.64
C LEU A 15 28.45 1.41 -13.15
N LEU A 16 27.53 1.78 -12.28
CA LEU A 16 27.57 1.47 -10.86
C LEU A 16 27.53 -0.07 -10.75
N ALA A 17 28.68 -0.68 -10.55
CA ALA A 17 28.80 -2.07 -10.19
C ALA A 17 28.17 -2.23 -8.79
N CYS A 18 26.90 -2.62 -8.74
CA CYS A 18 26.29 -3.15 -7.52
C CYS A 18 27.03 -4.45 -7.18
N THR A 19 27.96 -4.40 -6.23
CA THR A 19 28.43 -5.61 -5.56
C THR A 19 27.21 -6.30 -4.94
N PRO A 20 27.02 -7.62 -5.12
CA PRO A 20 25.99 -8.34 -4.38
C PRO A 20 26.39 -8.29 -2.91
N ALA A 21 25.78 -7.36 -2.15
CA ALA A 21 25.74 -7.46 -0.71
C ALA A 21 25.10 -8.83 -0.41
N ALA A 22 25.70 -9.61 0.47
CA ALA A 22 25.10 -10.84 0.96
C ALA A 22 23.64 -10.53 1.27
N ALA A 23 22.70 -11.25 0.64
CA ALA A 23 21.28 -10.93 0.67
C ALA A 23 20.80 -10.96 2.12
N GLN A 24 20.84 -9.80 2.76
CA GLN A 24 20.28 -9.62 4.09
C GLN A 24 18.77 -9.80 3.91
N GLN A 25 18.20 -10.75 4.59
CA GLN A 25 16.77 -11.06 4.46
C GLN A 25 15.97 -9.85 4.92
N ALA A 26 14.99 -9.42 4.13
CA ALA A 26 14.10 -8.34 4.50
C ALA A 26 13.36 -8.69 5.81
N PRO A 27 13.13 -7.70 6.70
CA PRO A 27 12.36 -7.94 7.91
C PRO A 27 10.93 -8.32 7.51
N GLU A 28 10.40 -9.37 8.10
CA GLU A 28 9.01 -9.76 7.92
C GLU A 28 8.12 -8.78 8.70
N ILE A 29 7.22 -8.11 7.99
CA ILE A 29 6.30 -7.10 8.52
C ILE A 29 4.95 -7.38 7.94
N ALA A 30 3.94 -7.52 8.80
CA ALA A 30 2.57 -7.73 8.36
C ALA A 30 2.05 -6.53 7.55
N GLU A 31 1.13 -6.80 6.65
CA GLU A 31 0.50 -5.77 5.82
C GLU A 31 -0.71 -5.13 6.53
N PRO A 32 -0.99 -3.83 6.33
CA PRO A 32 -2.23 -3.22 6.77
C PRO A 32 -3.44 -3.90 6.10
N MET A 33 -4.55 -3.97 6.82
CA MET A 33 -5.75 -4.58 6.26
C MET A 33 -6.50 -3.64 5.30
N VAL A 34 -6.54 -2.36 5.62
CA VAL A 34 -7.38 -1.37 4.91
C VAL A 34 -6.58 -0.47 4.00
N PHE A 35 -5.45 0.02 4.48
CA PHE A 35 -4.60 0.84 3.62
C PHE A 35 -3.75 -0.05 2.74
N ASP A 36 -3.83 0.28 1.51
CA ASP A 36 -3.31 -0.45 0.38
C ASP A 36 -1.78 -0.44 0.30
N LEU A 37 -1.20 -1.60 0.38
CA LEU A 37 0.20 -1.87 0.11
C LEU A 37 0.26 -2.79 -1.10
N VAL A 38 0.87 -2.36 -2.20
CA VAL A 38 0.94 -3.13 -3.46
C VAL A 38 1.56 -4.51 -3.26
N ARG A 39 2.56 -4.62 -2.41
CA ARG A 39 3.18 -5.89 -1.94
C ARG A 39 4.02 -5.62 -0.70
N PRO A 40 4.38 -6.62 0.12
CA PRO A 40 5.44 -6.46 1.11
C PRO A 40 6.69 -5.86 0.48
N LEU A 41 7.28 -4.88 1.16
CA LEU A 41 8.56 -4.32 0.70
C LEU A 41 9.62 -5.43 0.65
N GLY A 42 10.38 -5.48 -0.44
CA GLY A 42 11.38 -6.51 -0.66
C GLY A 42 10.85 -7.81 -1.26
N ALA A 43 9.62 -7.83 -1.74
CA ALA A 43 9.04 -8.97 -2.46
C ALA A 43 9.96 -9.44 -3.60
N ARG A 44 10.03 -10.76 -3.80
CA ARG A 44 10.91 -11.38 -4.80
C ARG A 44 10.20 -11.53 -6.13
N SER A 45 10.94 -11.43 -7.20
CA SER A 45 10.43 -11.64 -8.55
C SER A 45 9.64 -12.93 -8.70
N GLY A 46 8.43 -12.82 -9.25
CA GLY A 46 7.51 -13.94 -9.46
C GLY A 46 6.54 -14.21 -8.31
N GLU A 47 6.68 -13.56 -7.15
CA GLU A 47 5.67 -13.65 -6.10
C GLU A 47 4.35 -13.05 -6.59
N LEU A 48 3.31 -13.87 -6.55
CA LEU A 48 1.95 -13.53 -7.00
C LEU A 48 0.98 -13.73 -5.85
N GLU A 49 0.11 -12.76 -5.67
CA GLU A 49 -0.96 -12.80 -4.67
C GLU A 49 -2.30 -12.38 -5.28
N VAL A 50 -3.36 -12.96 -4.78
CA VAL A 50 -4.72 -12.50 -5.00
C VAL A 50 -5.37 -12.26 -3.66
N ASN A 51 -6.05 -11.14 -3.54
CA ASN A 51 -6.77 -10.87 -2.30
C ASN A 51 -8.08 -10.10 -2.58
N THR A 52 -8.89 -9.95 -1.55
CA THR A 52 -10.09 -9.12 -1.60
C THR A 52 -10.40 -8.58 -0.21
N LEU A 53 -10.53 -7.28 -0.13
CA LEU A 53 -11.03 -6.57 1.05
C LEU A 53 -12.52 -6.29 0.86
N ALA A 54 -13.34 -6.60 1.87
CA ALA A 54 -14.73 -6.21 1.95
C ALA A 54 -14.98 -5.40 3.22
N GLN A 55 -15.60 -4.25 3.10
CA GLN A 55 -15.85 -3.34 4.21
C GLN A 55 -17.27 -2.77 4.16
N ARG A 56 -17.80 -2.39 5.33
CA ARG A 56 -19.05 -1.65 5.42
C ARG A 56 -19.16 -0.85 6.72
N ASP A 57 -19.93 0.22 6.68
CA ASP A 57 -20.36 0.86 7.91
C ASP A 57 -21.41 -0.02 8.60
N VAL A 58 -21.23 -0.27 9.90
CA VAL A 58 -22.14 -1.10 10.70
C VAL A 58 -23.40 -0.34 11.09
N ALA A 59 -23.29 0.99 11.21
CA ALA A 59 -24.37 1.90 11.53
C ALA A 59 -24.34 3.14 10.62
N GLY A 60 -25.49 3.78 10.44
CA GLY A 60 -25.62 4.98 9.60
C GLY A 60 -26.30 4.70 8.25
N PRO A 61 -26.40 5.72 7.37
CA PRO A 61 -27.11 5.60 6.10
C PRO A 61 -26.37 4.79 5.03
N HIS A 62 -25.05 4.77 5.06
CA HIS A 62 -24.19 4.13 4.05
C HIS A 62 -23.77 2.73 4.52
N ARG A 63 -24.66 1.74 4.31
CA ARG A 63 -24.42 0.32 4.70
C ARG A 63 -24.12 -0.59 3.51
N GLU A 64 -23.88 -0.02 2.36
CA GLU A 64 -23.48 -0.81 1.20
C GLU A 64 -22.12 -1.45 1.47
N VAL A 65 -21.93 -2.69 1.02
CA VAL A 65 -20.64 -3.36 1.11
C VAL A 65 -19.76 -2.80 0.02
N GLU A 66 -18.64 -2.21 0.40
CA GLU A 66 -17.53 -1.86 -0.47
C GLU A 66 -16.57 -3.06 -0.50
N TRP A 67 -16.19 -3.53 -1.67
CA TRP A 67 -15.26 -4.65 -1.79
C TRP A 67 -14.39 -4.50 -3.04
N ALA A 68 -13.20 -5.03 -2.96
CA ALA A 68 -12.19 -4.83 -3.98
C ALA A 68 -11.35 -6.11 -4.14
N PRO A 69 -11.58 -6.90 -5.20
CA PRO A 69 -10.67 -7.96 -5.59
C PRO A 69 -9.44 -7.36 -6.25
N GLU A 70 -8.28 -7.89 -5.92
CA GLU A 70 -7.01 -7.43 -6.45
C GLU A 70 -6.05 -8.58 -6.76
N VAL A 71 -5.11 -8.28 -7.66
CA VAL A 71 -3.99 -9.15 -8.05
C VAL A 71 -2.71 -8.33 -7.95
N GLU A 72 -1.74 -8.86 -7.25
CA GLU A 72 -0.44 -8.26 -7.02
C GLU A 72 0.68 -9.17 -7.52
N LEU A 73 1.63 -8.60 -8.25
CA LEU A 73 2.76 -9.34 -8.82
C LEU A 73 4.07 -8.59 -8.57
N ALA A 74 5.04 -9.27 -7.95
CA ALA A 74 6.42 -8.82 -7.97
C ALA A 74 7.05 -9.11 -9.33
N VAL A 75 7.20 -8.08 -10.17
CA VAL A 75 7.74 -8.20 -11.53
C VAL A 75 9.27 -8.29 -11.56
N ALA A 76 9.91 -7.84 -10.49
CA ALA A 76 11.36 -7.99 -10.22
C ALA A 76 11.56 -7.91 -8.70
N ASP A 77 12.76 -8.26 -8.23
CA ASP A 77 13.09 -8.14 -6.80
C ASP A 77 12.92 -6.69 -6.34
N GLY A 78 12.04 -6.49 -5.36
CA GLY A 78 11.69 -5.18 -4.81
C GLY A 78 10.86 -4.27 -5.73
N LEU A 79 10.35 -4.77 -6.86
CA LEU A 79 9.45 -4.02 -7.75
C LEU A 79 8.15 -4.80 -7.96
N ALA A 80 7.02 -4.22 -7.59
CA ALA A 80 5.71 -4.84 -7.67
C ALA A 80 4.68 -3.96 -8.38
N VAL A 81 3.70 -4.62 -8.98
CA VAL A 81 2.53 -4.01 -9.63
C VAL A 81 1.24 -4.62 -9.08
N GLU A 82 0.17 -3.88 -9.13
CA GLU A 82 -1.15 -4.24 -8.64
C GLU A 82 -2.23 -3.81 -9.61
N LEU A 83 -3.27 -4.63 -9.72
CA LEU A 83 -4.54 -4.29 -10.34
C LEU A 83 -5.66 -4.61 -9.35
N GLU A 84 -6.44 -3.59 -8.99
CA GLU A 84 -7.58 -3.72 -8.10
C GLU A 84 -8.85 -3.19 -8.77
N LEU A 85 -9.97 -3.83 -8.48
CA LEU A 85 -11.29 -3.50 -8.99
C LEU A 85 -12.25 -3.15 -7.84
N PRO A 86 -12.32 -1.88 -7.40
CA PRO A 86 -13.24 -1.46 -6.34
C PRO A 86 -14.71 -1.49 -6.77
N PHE A 87 -15.55 -2.08 -5.92
CA PHE A 87 -17.00 -2.16 -6.07
C PHE A 87 -17.73 -1.53 -4.88
N ALA A 88 -18.87 -0.91 -5.16
CA ALA A 88 -19.90 -0.61 -4.19
C ALA A 88 -21.13 -1.50 -4.50
N GLY A 89 -21.44 -2.42 -3.60
CA GLY A 89 -22.40 -3.48 -3.83
C GLY A 89 -22.06 -4.31 -5.08
N ARG A 90 -22.85 -4.15 -6.14
CA ARG A 90 -22.64 -4.86 -7.42
C ARG A 90 -22.04 -3.96 -8.52
N ARG A 91 -21.79 -2.70 -8.22
CA ARG A 91 -21.35 -1.72 -9.19
C ARG A 91 -19.83 -1.52 -9.09
N LEU A 92 -19.11 -1.77 -10.18
CA LEU A 92 -17.71 -1.40 -10.32
C LEU A 92 -17.60 0.13 -10.32
N THR A 93 -16.96 0.70 -9.31
CA THR A 93 -16.82 2.15 -9.11
C THR A 93 -15.56 2.70 -9.74
N ASP A 94 -14.47 1.94 -9.64
CA ASP A 94 -13.14 2.41 -10.00
C ASP A 94 -12.33 1.30 -10.66
N LEU A 95 -11.21 1.69 -11.23
CA LEU A 95 -10.11 0.81 -11.64
C LEU A 95 -8.85 1.37 -10.98
N LYS A 96 -8.16 0.58 -10.18
CA LYS A 96 -6.93 0.98 -9.51
C LYS A 96 -5.72 0.23 -10.03
N LEU A 97 -4.63 0.96 -10.20
CA LEU A 97 -3.31 0.45 -10.55
C LEU A 97 -2.30 0.88 -9.50
N GLY A 98 -1.52 -0.07 -9.01
CA GLY A 98 -0.44 0.16 -8.07
C GLY A 98 0.92 -0.12 -8.70
N LEU A 99 1.92 0.65 -8.27
CA LEU A 99 3.34 0.42 -8.56
C LEU A 99 4.13 0.70 -7.29
N GLN A 100 4.97 -0.24 -6.87
CA GLN A 100 5.78 -0.12 -5.67
C GLN A 100 7.23 -0.49 -5.95
N GLY A 101 8.15 0.33 -5.43
CA GLY A 101 9.57 0.08 -5.48
C GLY A 101 10.20 0.06 -4.09
N THR A 102 11.04 -0.91 -3.80
CA THR A 102 11.82 -1.02 -2.57
C THR A 102 13.18 -0.39 -2.79
N PHE A 103 13.60 0.51 -1.89
CA PHE A 103 14.93 1.14 -1.96
C PHE A 103 16.01 0.33 -1.25
N GLY A 104 15.64 -0.42 -0.20
CA GLY A 104 16.57 -1.26 0.53
C GLY A 104 16.28 -1.36 2.02
N LEU A 105 17.27 -1.89 2.73
CA LEU A 105 17.21 -2.08 4.19
C LEU A 105 17.85 -0.90 4.91
N ILE A 106 17.35 -0.63 6.11
CA ILE A 106 17.88 0.38 7.03
C ILE A 106 18.12 -0.23 8.41
N ASP A 107 18.92 0.43 9.20
CA ASP A 107 19.20 0.06 10.60
C ASP A 107 19.61 -1.41 10.79
N GLY A 108 20.59 -1.87 10.02
CA GLY A 108 21.12 -3.23 10.12
C GLY A 108 20.11 -4.33 9.76
N GLY A 109 19.14 -4.02 8.87
CA GLY A 109 18.14 -4.97 8.40
C GLY A 109 16.86 -5.02 9.25
N ARG A 110 16.74 -4.19 10.28
CA ARG A 110 15.52 -4.09 11.09
C ARG A 110 14.43 -3.29 10.40
N GLY A 111 14.79 -2.41 9.49
CA GLY A 111 13.84 -1.63 8.70
C GLY A 111 14.04 -1.83 7.22
N ILE A 112 12.98 -1.53 6.47
CA ILE A 112 12.92 -1.57 5.02
C ILE A 112 12.10 -0.39 4.53
N HIS A 113 12.48 0.20 3.40
CA HIS A 113 11.77 1.37 2.89
C HIS A 113 11.63 1.37 1.37
N GLY A 114 10.66 2.13 0.89
CA GLY A 114 10.34 2.21 -0.52
C GLY A 114 9.40 3.36 -0.86
N VAL A 115 8.88 3.31 -2.05
CA VAL A 115 7.90 4.26 -2.58
C VAL A 115 6.79 3.51 -3.27
N GLN A 116 5.56 4.05 -3.16
CA GLN A 116 4.37 3.50 -3.79
C GLN A 116 3.64 4.60 -4.55
N TYR A 117 3.24 4.28 -5.78
CA TYR A 117 2.33 5.07 -6.59
C TYR A 117 1.01 4.30 -6.74
N LEU A 118 -0.09 4.97 -6.49
CA LEU A 118 -1.44 4.46 -6.72
C LEU A 118 -2.15 5.38 -7.70
N GLY A 119 -2.70 4.80 -8.76
CA GLY A 119 -3.53 5.48 -9.72
C GLY A 119 -4.95 4.91 -9.71
N LEU A 120 -5.95 5.75 -9.58
CA LEU A 120 -7.35 5.40 -9.49
C LEU A 120 -8.15 6.08 -10.60
N TRP A 121 -8.73 5.30 -11.49
CA TRP A 121 -9.70 5.79 -12.48
C TRP A 121 -11.10 5.73 -11.89
N ASN A 122 -11.66 6.88 -11.49
CA ASN A 122 -13.04 6.97 -11.05
C ASN A 122 -13.97 6.96 -12.25
N ARG A 123 -14.81 5.93 -12.35
CA ARG A 123 -15.68 5.70 -13.52
C ARG A 123 -16.82 6.71 -13.60
N ALA A 124 -17.38 7.12 -12.48
CA ALA A 124 -18.50 8.08 -12.44
C ALA A 124 -18.03 9.50 -12.80
N ALA A 125 -16.94 9.94 -12.18
CA ALA A 125 -16.35 11.26 -12.45
C ALA A 125 -15.55 11.28 -13.75
N ARG A 126 -15.22 10.12 -14.35
CA ARG A 126 -14.34 9.95 -15.51
C ARG A 126 -13.01 10.67 -15.33
N ARG A 127 -12.46 10.56 -14.14
CA ARG A 127 -11.27 11.27 -13.69
C ARG A 127 -10.23 10.28 -13.17
N TRP A 128 -8.97 10.58 -13.47
CA TRP A 128 -7.84 9.89 -12.90
C TRP A 128 -7.37 10.63 -11.64
N GLU A 129 -7.22 9.91 -10.55
CA GLU A 129 -6.65 10.39 -9.30
C GLU A 129 -5.40 9.57 -9.01
N SER A 130 -4.38 10.18 -8.42
CA SER A 130 -3.17 9.45 -8.09
C SER A 130 -2.54 9.92 -6.80
N SER A 131 -1.84 9.01 -6.16
CA SER A 131 -1.15 9.24 -4.90
C SER A 131 0.28 8.75 -4.99
N LEU A 132 1.18 9.44 -4.31
CA LEU A 132 2.57 9.06 -4.16
C LEU A 132 2.91 9.02 -2.68
N LEU A 133 3.39 7.86 -2.21
CA LEU A 133 3.65 7.61 -0.80
C LEU A 133 5.07 7.06 -0.61
N TYR A 134 5.73 7.54 0.42
CA TYR A 134 6.92 6.91 0.97
C TYR A 134 6.50 5.90 2.03
N VAL A 135 7.06 4.70 1.96
CA VAL A 135 6.69 3.54 2.78
C VAL A 135 7.88 3.13 3.62
N VAL A 136 7.65 2.91 4.90
CA VAL A 136 8.67 2.42 5.84
C VAL A 136 8.07 1.31 6.69
N GLY A 137 8.68 0.15 6.65
CA GLY A 137 8.44 -0.94 7.58
C GLY A 137 9.58 -1.04 8.59
N TYR A 138 9.27 -1.35 9.85
CA TYR A 138 10.28 -1.50 10.88
C TYR A 138 9.89 -2.57 11.90
N ARG A 139 10.88 -3.40 12.26
CA ARG A 139 10.74 -4.46 13.26
C ARG A 139 11.51 -4.10 14.53
N PHE A 140 10.79 -3.90 15.65
CA PHE A 140 11.36 -3.48 16.94
C PHE A 140 11.88 -4.66 17.76
N GLY A 141 11.62 -5.88 17.37
CA GLY A 141 12.04 -7.09 18.07
C GLY A 141 11.38 -8.33 17.49
N ALA A 142 11.28 -9.37 18.28
CA ALA A 142 10.76 -10.65 17.80
C ALA A 142 9.26 -10.60 17.44
N ARG A 143 8.48 -9.72 18.08
CA ARG A 143 7.01 -9.75 17.99
C ARG A 143 6.35 -8.44 17.62
N VAL A 144 7.11 -7.34 17.55
CA VAL A 144 6.53 -6.00 17.29
C VAL A 144 7.09 -5.44 16.02
N SER A 145 6.21 -5.05 15.12
CA SER A 145 6.57 -4.35 13.89
C SER A 145 5.60 -3.21 13.58
N THR A 146 6.01 -2.32 12.71
CA THR A 146 5.17 -1.24 12.22
C THR A 146 5.34 -1.09 10.72
N LEU A 147 4.26 -0.65 10.06
CA LEU A 147 4.31 -0.13 8.70
C LEU A 147 3.74 1.28 8.70
N SER A 148 4.47 2.22 8.12
CA SER A 148 4.06 3.62 8.03
C SER A 148 4.17 4.09 6.59
N MET A 149 3.21 4.89 6.15
CA MET A 149 3.24 5.55 4.85
C MET A 149 2.90 7.02 5.01
N ILE A 150 3.64 7.86 4.30
CA ILE A 150 3.36 9.30 4.24
C ILE A 150 3.49 9.76 2.80
N GLY A 151 2.55 10.58 2.34
CA GLY A 151 2.61 11.05 0.97
C GLY A 151 1.52 12.03 0.62
N VAL A 152 1.37 12.25 -0.68
CA VAL A 152 0.42 13.21 -1.25
C VAL A 152 -0.56 12.47 -2.14
N GLY A 153 -1.86 12.67 -1.85
CA GLY A 153 -2.96 12.27 -2.71
C GLY A 153 -3.30 13.36 -3.72
N ASP A 154 -3.99 12.97 -4.79
CA ASP A 154 -4.46 13.83 -5.87
C ASP A 154 -3.35 14.60 -6.57
N VAL A 155 -2.19 13.94 -6.75
CA VAL A 155 -1.04 14.54 -7.45
C VAL A 155 -1.31 14.77 -8.94
N SER A 156 -2.28 14.07 -9.53
CA SER A 156 -2.71 14.22 -10.92
C SER A 156 -3.73 15.33 -11.13
N SER A 157 -4.34 15.87 -10.06
CA SER A 157 -5.31 16.96 -10.20
C SER A 157 -4.63 18.29 -10.49
N ALA A 158 -5.28 19.12 -11.31
CA ALA A 158 -4.70 20.36 -11.84
C ALA A 158 -4.50 21.45 -10.80
N GLY A 159 -5.06 21.32 -9.58
CA GLY A 159 -5.05 22.36 -8.55
C GLY A 159 -4.36 21.91 -7.25
N ALA A 160 -3.47 22.76 -6.72
CA ALA A 160 -2.87 22.53 -5.40
C ALA A 160 -3.92 22.43 -4.27
N ALA A 161 -5.09 23.04 -4.45
CA ALA A 161 -6.19 23.04 -3.48
C ALA A 161 -6.88 21.66 -3.33
N GLU A 162 -6.72 20.76 -4.28
CA GLU A 162 -7.28 19.41 -4.24
C GLU A 162 -6.34 18.38 -3.61
N ARG A 163 -5.07 18.73 -3.44
CA ARG A 163 -4.06 17.83 -2.86
C ARG A 163 -4.38 17.52 -1.40
N ALA A 164 -4.13 16.28 -1.02
CA ALA A 164 -4.29 15.81 0.35
C ALA A 164 -2.97 15.23 0.86
N LEU A 165 -2.65 15.51 2.13
CA LEU A 165 -1.63 14.75 2.86
C LEU A 165 -2.26 13.41 3.26
N LEU A 166 -1.55 12.32 2.98
CA LEU A 166 -1.90 10.96 3.38
C LEU A 166 -0.89 10.49 4.43
N VAL A 167 -1.40 10.02 5.55
CA VAL A 167 -0.59 9.42 6.62
C VAL A 167 -1.28 8.15 7.06
N ASN A 168 -0.58 7.04 6.94
CA ASN A 168 -1.08 5.74 7.36
C ASN A 168 -0.03 5.09 8.27
N HIS A 169 -0.50 4.47 9.33
CA HIS A 169 0.36 3.80 10.28
C HIS A 169 -0.35 2.58 10.84
N THR A 170 0.34 1.45 10.84
CA THR A 170 -0.13 0.24 11.49
C THR A 170 0.96 -0.28 12.41
N SER A 171 0.58 -0.55 13.66
CA SER A 171 1.40 -1.26 14.63
C SER A 171 0.89 -2.69 14.74
N PHE A 172 1.81 -3.66 14.69
CA PHE A 172 1.52 -5.08 14.75
C PHE A 172 2.17 -5.73 15.95
N TYR A 173 1.50 -6.75 16.48
CA TYR A 173 1.98 -7.63 17.53
C TYR A 173 1.70 -9.08 17.17
N GLU A 174 2.74 -9.89 17.00
CA GLU A 174 2.66 -11.33 16.75
C GLU A 174 2.28 -12.04 18.06
N ALA A 175 1.00 -12.38 18.19
CA ALA A 175 0.45 -13.04 19.38
C ALA A 175 0.74 -14.54 19.39
N GLY A 176 1.02 -15.14 18.26
CA GLY A 176 1.39 -16.53 18.05
C GLY A 176 1.98 -16.72 16.66
N ASP A 177 2.28 -17.95 16.30
CA ASP A 177 2.89 -18.27 15.01
C ASP A 177 1.94 -17.99 13.82
N ASP A 178 0.63 -18.13 14.05
CA ASP A 178 -0.39 -17.95 13.02
C ASP A 178 -1.28 -16.71 13.26
N THR A 179 -1.01 -15.93 14.32
CA THR A 179 -1.91 -14.83 14.72
C THR A 179 -1.15 -13.53 14.94
N THR A 180 -1.53 -12.50 14.19
CA THR A 180 -1.02 -11.14 14.36
C THR A 180 -2.17 -10.20 14.72
N LEU A 181 -1.99 -9.41 15.76
CA LEU A 181 -2.89 -8.31 16.14
C LEU A 181 -2.36 -7.01 15.57
N GLY A 182 -3.25 -6.14 15.11
CA GLY A 182 -2.86 -4.84 14.56
C GLY A 182 -3.79 -3.72 15.00
N VAL A 183 -3.27 -2.50 14.96
CA VAL A 183 -4.07 -1.28 15.01
C VAL A 183 -3.62 -0.38 13.87
N GLU A 184 -4.51 -0.14 12.94
CA GLU A 184 -4.28 0.69 11.76
C GLU A 184 -4.95 2.06 11.94
N VAL A 185 -4.22 3.12 11.60
CA VAL A 185 -4.69 4.51 11.60
C VAL A 185 -4.41 5.12 10.24
N ASN A 186 -5.47 5.50 9.52
CA ASN A 186 -5.37 6.14 8.23
C ASN A 186 -5.92 7.56 8.32
N VAL A 187 -5.13 8.54 7.88
CA VAL A 187 -5.49 9.95 7.89
C VAL A 187 -5.32 10.54 6.49
N ARG A 188 -6.39 11.11 5.98
CA ARG A 188 -6.38 11.99 4.82
C ARG A 188 -6.64 13.42 5.29
N ALA A 189 -5.71 14.33 5.05
CA ALA A 189 -5.81 15.74 5.41
C ALA A 189 -5.74 16.63 4.16
N GLY A 190 -6.83 17.32 3.87
CA GLY A 190 -6.99 18.18 2.70
C GLY A 190 -8.36 18.85 2.73
N ARG A 191 -8.91 19.17 1.57
CA ARG A 191 -10.27 19.67 1.44
C ARG A 191 -11.29 18.65 1.95
N GLU A 192 -11.12 17.41 1.55
CA GLU A 192 -11.84 16.28 2.09
C GLU A 192 -10.94 15.58 3.11
N ARG A 193 -11.43 15.51 4.34
CA ARG A 193 -10.71 14.89 5.45
C ARG A 193 -11.34 13.55 5.77
N ALA A 194 -10.52 12.58 6.03
CA ALA A 194 -10.97 11.28 6.53
C ALA A 194 -10.00 10.77 7.58
N THR A 195 -10.53 10.09 8.59
CA THR A 195 -9.73 9.35 9.57
C THR A 195 -10.38 8.00 9.80
N LEU A 196 -9.60 6.95 9.77
CA LEU A 196 -9.98 5.60 10.13
C LEU A 196 -9.08 5.13 11.26
N VAL A 197 -9.67 4.47 12.25
CA VAL A 197 -8.95 3.69 13.26
C VAL A 197 -9.52 2.28 13.23
N MET A 198 -8.68 1.27 12.95
CA MET A 198 -9.10 -0.10 12.70
C MET A 198 -8.23 -1.09 13.49
N PRO A 199 -8.63 -1.44 14.72
CA PRO A 199 -8.14 -2.65 15.37
C PRO A 199 -8.44 -3.87 14.48
N GLN A 200 -7.47 -4.78 14.35
CA GLN A 200 -7.55 -5.90 13.42
C GLN A 200 -6.83 -7.14 13.95
N VAL A 201 -7.24 -8.28 13.46
CA VAL A 201 -6.58 -9.56 13.66
C VAL A 201 -6.30 -10.19 12.30
N HIS A 202 -5.11 -10.70 12.12
CA HIS A 202 -4.68 -11.50 10.99
C HIS A 202 -4.50 -12.93 11.46
N GLN A 203 -5.09 -13.87 10.78
CA GLN A 203 -5.03 -15.29 11.08
C GLN A 203 -4.56 -16.07 9.87
N ALA A 204 -3.38 -16.62 9.91
CA ALA A 204 -2.92 -17.58 8.94
C ALA A 204 -3.77 -18.86 9.06
N LEU A 205 -4.47 -19.21 7.98
CA LEU A 205 -5.27 -20.44 7.89
C LEU A 205 -4.45 -21.57 7.26
N SER A 206 -3.43 -21.23 6.49
CA SER A 206 -2.44 -22.12 5.92
C SER A 206 -1.21 -21.30 5.50
N PRO A 207 -0.09 -21.92 5.07
CA PRO A 207 1.09 -21.17 4.60
C PRO A 207 0.84 -20.24 3.40
N ARG A 208 -0.32 -20.35 2.75
CA ARG A 208 -0.68 -19.55 1.57
C ARG A 208 -2.04 -18.86 1.68
N LEU A 209 -2.70 -18.94 2.81
CA LEU A 209 -4.05 -18.37 2.98
C LEU A 209 -4.13 -17.68 4.34
N GLU A 210 -4.45 -16.41 4.32
CA GLU A 210 -4.65 -15.58 5.51
C GLU A 210 -6.03 -14.94 5.48
N LEU A 211 -6.67 -14.85 6.63
CA LEU A 211 -7.88 -14.09 6.88
C LEU A 211 -7.56 -12.94 7.82
N GLN A 212 -7.90 -11.73 7.40
CA GLN A 212 -7.81 -10.54 8.23
C GLN A 212 -9.22 -10.05 8.56
N ALA A 213 -9.45 -9.68 9.81
CA ALA A 213 -10.72 -9.14 10.27
C ALA A 213 -10.48 -7.91 11.15
N GLY A 214 -11.29 -6.88 10.94
CA GLY A 214 -11.17 -5.64 11.71
C GLY A 214 -12.52 -5.02 12.04
N MET A 215 -12.58 -4.35 13.18
CA MET A 215 -13.73 -3.54 13.56
C MET A 215 -13.23 -2.26 14.23
N GLY A 216 -13.59 -1.13 13.64
CA GLY A 216 -13.10 0.16 14.05
C GLY A 216 -14.10 1.27 13.82
N ALA A 217 -13.60 2.47 13.58
CA ALA A 217 -14.43 3.63 13.32
C ALA A 217 -13.79 4.53 12.26
N ARG A 218 -14.65 5.12 11.42
CA ARG A 218 -14.30 6.08 10.38
C ARG A 218 -15.01 7.40 10.63
N ARG A 219 -14.33 8.49 10.31
CA ARG A 219 -14.90 9.85 10.30
C ARG A 219 -14.49 10.56 9.03
N GLU A 220 -15.43 11.24 8.39
CA GLU A 220 -15.20 12.11 7.24
C GLU A 220 -15.54 13.57 7.55
N THR A 221 -15.21 14.49 6.64
CA THR A 221 -15.51 15.92 6.78
C THR A 221 -17.01 16.15 7.02
N GLY A 222 -17.34 16.80 8.13
CA GLY A 222 -18.74 17.12 8.49
C GLY A 222 -19.51 15.98 9.16
N ASP A 223 -18.94 14.79 9.24
CA ASP A 223 -19.60 13.61 9.81
C ASP A 223 -19.17 13.30 11.25
N ALA A 224 -20.05 12.59 11.96
CA ALA A 224 -19.70 11.92 13.20
C ALA A 224 -18.89 10.65 12.94
N TRP A 225 -18.22 10.12 13.96
CA TRP A 225 -17.61 8.80 13.90
C TRP A 225 -18.66 7.73 13.60
N ARG A 226 -18.37 6.84 12.65
CA ARG A 226 -19.21 5.70 12.27
C ARG A 226 -18.45 4.40 12.50
N PRO A 227 -19.07 3.41 13.15
CA PRO A 227 -18.43 2.10 13.29
C PRO A 227 -18.35 1.43 11.91
N ARG A 228 -17.18 0.86 11.62
CA ARG A 228 -16.87 0.20 10.35
C ARG A 228 -16.26 -1.17 10.63
N ALA A 229 -16.68 -2.17 9.86
CA ALA A 229 -16.12 -3.52 9.90
C ALA A 229 -15.52 -3.88 8.54
N GLY A 230 -14.51 -4.71 8.55
CA GLY A 230 -13.83 -5.19 7.35
C GLY A 230 -13.36 -6.64 7.49
N LEU A 231 -13.27 -7.31 6.35
CA LEU A 231 -12.66 -8.63 6.17
C LEU A 231 -11.79 -8.59 4.92
N ARG A 232 -10.56 -9.09 5.01
CA ARG A 232 -9.67 -9.30 3.87
C ARG A 232 -9.27 -10.76 3.81
N LEU A 233 -9.37 -11.38 2.65
CA LEU A 233 -8.88 -12.72 2.40
C LEU A 233 -7.69 -12.61 1.44
N VAL A 234 -6.57 -13.15 1.86
CA VAL A 234 -5.28 -13.06 1.15
C VAL A 234 -4.83 -14.45 0.76
N ARG A 235 -4.41 -14.65 -0.51
CA ARG A 235 -3.90 -15.91 -1.01
C ARG A 235 -2.63 -15.72 -1.84
N ALA A 236 -1.52 -16.22 -1.34
CA ALA A 236 -0.28 -16.40 -2.10
C ALA A 236 -0.41 -17.59 -3.08
N LEU A 237 0.11 -17.43 -4.31
CA LEU A 237 0.01 -18.42 -5.40
C LEU A 237 1.37 -19.02 -5.78
#